data_d35b67512eff89c92d423760ef980485
#
_entry.id   d35b67512eff89c92d423760ef980485
#
_cell.length_a   1.000
_cell.length_b   1.000
_cell.length_c   1.000
_cell.angle_alpha   90.00
_cell.angle_beta   90.00
_cell.angle_gamma   90.00
#
_symmetry.space_group_name_H-M   'P 1'
#
loop_
_entity.id
_entity.type
_entity.pdbx_description
1 polymer ?
#
loop_
_entity_poly.entity_id
_entity_poly.type
_entity_poly.pdbx_seq_one_letter_code
_entity_poly.pdbx_strand_id
1 'polypeptide(L)'
;MSLLEKYKKVRDILIERNENNKSLYLCNITWNILQDEELYDDLTDRLLVYRSLEKIVPCSKNVRNIKHSYCYWAEKEFQQRLDFVNSIIRELQ
;
A
#
# COMPACT_ATOMS: atom_id res chain seq x y z
N MET A 1 -3.04 -7.18 -17.47
CA MET A 1 -3.44 -5.94 -16.78
C MET A 1 -2.20 -5.13 -16.45
N SER A 2 -2.21 -3.85 -16.77
CA SER A 2 -1.08 -2.98 -16.49
C SER A 2 -0.95 -2.68 -15.00
N LEU A 3 0.22 -2.23 -14.60
CA LEU A 3 0.46 -1.84 -13.21
C LEU A 3 -0.49 -0.69 -12.81
N LEU A 4 -0.71 0.26 -13.71
CA LEU A 4 -1.65 1.36 -13.47
C LEU A 4 -3.05 0.84 -13.15
N GLU A 5 -3.54 -0.12 -13.93
CA GLU A 5 -4.86 -0.70 -13.70
C GLU A 5 -4.92 -1.45 -12.37
N LYS A 6 -3.83 -2.11 -12.00
CA LYS A 6 -3.75 -2.81 -10.71
C LYS A 6 -3.86 -1.83 -9.55
N TYR A 7 -3.19 -0.70 -9.63
CA TYR A 7 -3.28 0.32 -8.57
C TYR A 7 -4.65 0.98 -8.52
N LYS A 8 -5.31 1.11 -9.65
CA LYS A 8 -6.70 1.59 -9.65
C LYS A 8 -7.62 0.62 -8.91
N LYS A 9 -7.38 -0.69 -9.05
CA LYS A 9 -8.11 -1.69 -8.27
C LYS A 9 -7.81 -1.57 -6.77
N VAL A 10 -6.56 -1.36 -6.42
CA VAL A 10 -6.18 -1.16 -5.01
C VAL A 10 -6.95 0.04 -4.44
N ARG A 11 -6.99 1.13 -5.18
CA ARG A 11 -7.74 2.32 -4.77
C ARG A 11 -9.21 2.00 -4.52
N ASP A 12 -9.85 1.32 -5.46
CA ASP A 12 -11.27 1.01 -5.36
C ASP A 12 -11.56 0.08 -4.19
N ILE A 13 -10.71 -0.92 -3.98
CA ILE A 13 -10.84 -1.83 -2.84
C ILE A 13 -10.64 -1.09 -1.52
N LEU A 14 -9.65 -0.18 -1.47
CA LEU A 14 -9.40 0.60 -0.28
C LEU A 14 -10.62 1.45 0.11
N ILE A 15 -11.24 2.09 -0.87
CA ILE A 15 -12.43 2.90 -0.66
C ILE A 15 -13.59 2.03 -0.14
N GLU A 16 -13.81 0.89 -0.79
CA GLU A 16 -14.88 -0.04 -0.38
C GLU A 16 -14.66 -0.55 1.04
N ARG A 17 -13.44 -0.93 1.37
CA ARG A 17 -13.13 -1.45 2.68
C ARG A 17 -13.32 -0.38 3.77
N ASN A 18 -12.98 0.87 3.45
CA ASN A 18 -13.19 1.96 4.38
C ASN A 18 -14.70 2.18 4.65
N GLU A 19 -15.52 2.10 3.63
CA GLU A 19 -16.97 2.25 3.76
C GLU A 19 -17.59 1.15 4.61
N ASN A 20 -16.98 -0.03 4.62
CA ASN A 20 -17.47 -1.20 5.33
C ASN A 20 -16.73 -1.47 6.64
N ASN A 21 -15.95 -0.51 7.11
CA ASN A 21 -15.17 -0.62 8.35
C ASN A 21 -14.26 -1.85 8.39
N LYS A 22 -13.68 -2.20 7.25
CA LYS A 22 -12.74 -3.31 7.14
C LYS A 22 -11.31 -2.80 7.22
N SER A 23 -10.37 -3.72 7.40
CA SER A 23 -8.95 -3.41 7.46
C SER A 23 -8.49 -2.65 6.21
N LEU A 24 -7.69 -1.60 6.41
CA LEU A 24 -7.19 -0.76 5.34
C LEU A 24 -5.73 -1.06 4.99
N TYR A 25 -5.20 -2.19 5.42
CA TYR A 25 -3.80 -2.53 5.18
C TYR A 25 -3.55 -2.83 3.71
N LEU A 26 -2.69 -2.02 3.10
CA LEU A 26 -2.37 -2.16 1.68
C LEU A 26 -1.71 -3.50 1.37
N CYS A 27 -0.93 -4.02 2.30
CA CYS A 27 -0.32 -5.34 2.14
C CYS A 27 -1.39 -6.44 2.08
N ASN A 28 -2.43 -6.30 2.86
CA ASN A 28 -3.52 -7.28 2.83
C ASN A 28 -4.26 -7.22 1.49
N ILE A 29 -4.48 -6.02 0.97
CA ILE A 29 -5.16 -5.85 -0.32
C ILE A 29 -4.34 -6.48 -1.43
N THR A 30 -3.06 -6.20 -1.49
CA THR A 30 -2.22 -6.67 -2.60
C THR A 30 -1.88 -8.16 -2.49
N TRP A 31 -1.56 -8.64 -1.30
CA TRP A 31 -1.11 -10.01 -1.13
C TRP A 31 -2.25 -10.99 -0.93
N ASN A 32 -3.18 -10.67 -0.05
CA ASN A 32 -4.25 -11.62 0.29
C ASN A 32 -5.47 -11.50 -0.60
N ILE A 33 -5.92 -10.30 -0.88
CA ILE A 33 -7.15 -10.08 -1.65
C ILE A 33 -6.90 -10.25 -3.15
N LEU A 34 -5.94 -9.51 -3.68
CA LEU A 34 -5.62 -9.55 -5.11
C LEU A 34 -4.69 -10.69 -5.47
N GLN A 35 -3.95 -11.23 -4.51
CA GLN A 35 -3.01 -12.32 -4.71
C GLN A 35 -2.06 -12.02 -5.88
N ASP A 36 -1.53 -10.81 -5.92
CA ASP A 36 -0.70 -10.32 -7.01
C ASP A 36 0.70 -10.01 -6.47
N GLU A 37 1.62 -10.93 -6.68
CA GLU A 37 2.97 -10.83 -6.16
C GLU A 37 3.72 -9.63 -6.78
N GLU A 38 3.57 -9.40 -8.08
CA GLU A 38 4.22 -8.27 -8.74
C GLU A 38 3.77 -6.95 -8.17
N LEU A 39 2.46 -6.80 -7.99
CA LEU A 39 1.89 -5.60 -7.40
C LEU A 39 2.36 -5.41 -5.96
N TYR A 40 2.39 -6.49 -5.21
CA TYR A 40 2.84 -6.47 -3.83
C TYR A 40 4.30 -6.02 -3.74
N ASP A 41 5.16 -6.57 -4.59
CA ASP A 41 6.58 -6.21 -4.60
C ASP A 41 6.76 -4.75 -5.00
N ASP A 42 6.05 -4.29 -6.01
CA ASP A 42 6.11 -2.90 -6.44
C ASP A 42 5.66 -1.94 -5.33
N LEU A 43 4.56 -2.28 -4.67
CA LEU A 43 4.04 -1.47 -3.56
C LEU A 43 5.07 -1.40 -2.42
N THR A 44 5.67 -2.53 -2.09
CA THR A 44 6.67 -2.59 -1.02
C THR A 44 7.86 -1.71 -1.33
N ASP A 45 8.37 -1.77 -2.56
CA ASP A 45 9.49 -0.94 -2.98
C ASP A 45 9.16 0.55 -2.89
N ARG A 46 7.99 0.94 -3.37
CA ARG A 46 7.55 2.34 -3.29
C ARG A 46 7.37 2.80 -1.85
N LEU A 47 6.86 1.92 -1.02
CA LEU A 47 6.67 2.25 0.40
C LEU A 47 8.00 2.45 1.11
N LEU A 48 9.01 1.66 0.79
CA LEU A 48 10.35 1.83 1.37
C LEU A 48 10.93 3.19 1.01
N VAL A 49 10.79 3.62 -0.24
CA VAL A 49 11.23 4.95 -0.67
C VAL A 49 10.47 6.04 0.08
N TYR A 50 9.17 5.92 0.16
CA TYR A 50 8.32 6.89 0.83
C TYR A 50 8.70 7.05 2.30
N ARG A 51 8.92 5.94 2.99
CA ARG A 51 9.33 5.94 4.40
C ARG A 51 10.69 6.58 4.58
N SER A 52 11.60 6.33 3.66
CA SER A 52 12.92 6.95 3.69
C SER A 52 12.82 8.47 3.56
N LEU A 53 11.97 8.95 2.65
CA LEU A 53 11.75 10.38 2.45
C LEU A 53 11.16 11.04 3.69
N GLU A 54 10.31 10.36 4.40
CA GLU A 54 9.72 10.87 5.64
C GLU A 54 10.61 10.65 6.86
N LYS A 55 11.77 10.04 6.67
CA LYS A 55 12.71 9.75 7.75
C LYS A 55 12.09 8.90 8.85
N ILE A 56 11.18 8.03 8.49
CA ILE A 56 10.53 7.14 9.44
C ILE A 56 11.36 5.87 9.55
N VAL A 57 11.62 5.46 10.78
CA VAL A 57 12.40 4.25 11.02
C VAL A 57 11.57 3.03 10.60
N PRO A 58 12.06 2.23 9.67
CA PRO A 58 11.33 1.05 9.26
C PRO A 58 11.30 0.01 10.38
N CYS A 59 10.34 -0.88 10.31
CA CYS A 59 10.28 -2.00 11.23
C CYS A 59 11.54 -2.82 11.07
N SER A 60 12.33 -2.90 12.15
CA SER A 60 13.66 -3.49 12.06
C SER A 60 13.70 -5.01 11.95
N LYS A 61 12.64 -5.66 12.35
CA LYS A 61 12.67 -7.10 12.52
C LYS A 61 12.68 -7.90 11.23
N ASN A 62 12.15 -7.36 10.18
CA ASN A 62 12.02 -8.08 8.93
C ASN A 62 11.94 -7.14 7.76
N VAL A 63 13.08 -6.67 7.33
CA VAL A 63 13.14 -5.67 6.29
C VAL A 63 12.46 -6.14 5.00
N ARG A 64 12.46 -7.43 4.75
CA ARG A 64 11.83 -7.99 3.56
C ARG A 64 10.42 -8.46 3.79
N ASN A 65 9.95 -8.33 5.00
CA ASN A 65 8.63 -8.79 5.33
C ASN A 65 7.61 -7.71 4.97
N ILE A 66 6.60 -8.11 4.31
CA ILE A 66 5.47 -7.32 3.97
C ILE A 66 4.90 -6.53 5.12
N LYS A 67 5.02 -7.04 6.29
CA LYS A 67 4.51 -6.40 7.49
C LYS A 67 5.08 -5.01 7.71
N HIS A 68 6.08 -4.64 6.94
CA HIS A 68 6.59 -3.28 7.00
C HIS A 68 5.54 -2.26 6.64
N SER A 69 4.77 -2.52 5.59
CA SER A 69 3.71 -1.60 5.25
C SER A 69 2.65 -1.58 6.34
N TYR A 70 2.40 -2.72 6.94
CA TYR A 70 1.48 -2.83 8.07
C TYR A 70 1.96 -1.98 9.25
N CYS A 71 3.21 -2.17 9.67
CA CYS A 71 3.75 -1.43 10.80
C CYS A 71 3.74 0.07 10.56
N TYR A 72 4.13 0.47 9.36
CA TYR A 72 4.17 1.88 9.01
C TYR A 72 2.79 2.51 8.98
N TRP A 73 1.82 1.80 8.39
CA TRP A 73 0.50 2.33 8.15
C TRP A 73 -0.49 2.10 9.28
N ALA A 74 -0.06 1.44 10.35
CA ALA A 74 -0.98 1.06 11.42
C ALA A 74 -1.73 2.25 12.01
N GLU A 75 -1.07 3.40 12.11
CA GLU A 75 -1.66 4.61 12.66
C GLU A 75 -2.15 5.59 11.60
N LYS A 76 -2.01 5.23 10.34
CA LYS A 76 -2.40 6.13 9.26
C LYS A 76 -3.88 5.99 8.96
N GLU A 77 -4.52 7.11 8.78
CA GLU A 77 -5.92 7.14 8.42
C GLU A 77 -6.15 6.83 6.95
N PHE A 78 -7.40 6.58 6.63
CA PHE A 78 -7.80 6.27 5.27
C PHE A 78 -7.27 7.28 4.25
N GLN A 79 -7.37 8.58 4.54
CA GLN A 79 -6.99 9.61 3.58
C GLN A 79 -5.49 9.54 3.24
N GLN A 80 -4.64 9.31 4.22
CA GLN A 80 -3.20 9.20 3.95
C GLN A 80 -2.89 7.99 3.08
N ARG A 81 -3.55 6.87 3.32
CA ARG A 81 -3.37 5.67 2.49
C ARG A 81 -3.86 5.91 1.07
N LEU A 82 -5.01 6.56 0.95
CA LEU A 82 -5.58 6.88 -0.35
C LEU A 82 -4.69 7.85 -1.13
N ASP A 83 -4.17 8.86 -0.45
CA ASP A 83 -3.27 9.83 -1.08
C ASP A 83 -2.00 9.16 -1.59
N PHE A 84 -1.47 8.20 -0.85
CA PHE A 84 -0.30 7.43 -1.28
C PHE A 84 -0.61 6.65 -2.56
N VAL A 85 -1.71 5.92 -2.58
CA VAL A 85 -2.12 5.14 -3.75
C VAL A 85 -2.39 6.06 -4.94
N ASN A 86 -3.07 7.17 -4.72
CA ASN A 86 -3.37 8.13 -5.80
C ASN A 86 -2.09 8.76 -6.36
N SER A 87 -1.08 9.00 -5.53
CA SER A 87 0.19 9.53 -6.01
C SER A 87 0.88 8.55 -6.95
N ILE A 88 0.79 7.26 -6.66
CA ILE A 88 1.33 6.23 -7.54
C ILE A 88 0.58 6.20 -8.87
N ILE A 89 -0.75 6.29 -8.81
CA ILE A 89 -1.58 6.31 -10.01
C ILE A 89 -1.20 7.50 -10.90
N ARG A 90 -1.02 8.68 -10.33
CA ARG A 90 -0.60 9.85 -11.09
C ARG A 90 0.78 9.67 -11.71
N GLU A 91 1.69 9.06 -10.99
CA GLU A 91 3.03 8.80 -11.52
C GLU A 91 3.01 7.85 -12.70
N LEU A 92 2.10 6.87 -12.69
CA LEU A 92 2.02 5.86 -13.74
C LEU A 92 1.19 6.28 -14.94
N GLN A 93 0.49 7.38 -14.86
CA GLN A 93 -0.30 7.89 -15.98
C GLN A 93 0.53 8.59 -17.04
#